data_4b47713996065b5918d55a7d0d01b103
#
_entry.id   4b47713996065b5918d55a7d0d01b103
#
_cell.length_a   1.000
_cell.length_b   1.000
_cell.length_c   1.000
_cell.angle_alpha   90.00
_cell.angle_beta   90.00
_cell.angle_gamma   90.00
#
_symmetry.space_group_name_H-M   'P 1'
#
loop_
_entity.id
_entity.type
_entity.pdbx_description
1 polymer ?
#
loop_
_entity_poly.entity_id
_entity_poly.type
_entity_poly.pdbx_seq_one_letter_code
_entity_poly.pdbx_strand_id
1 'polypeptide(L)'
;QVVVLAEQAKRAGISGVVASPQEAARLREILGPDAYIVTPGVRPAGAAKGDQSRVATPAEAFANGASHIVVGRPITQADDPAAAFEAIAAEL
;
A
#
# COMPACT_ATOMS: atom_id res chain seq x y z
N GLN A 1 4.67 -11.42 14.28
CA GLN A 1 3.21 -11.61 14.18
C GLN A 1 2.73 -11.56 12.74
N VAL A 2 3.15 -10.54 12.00
CA VAL A 2 2.75 -10.41 10.60
C VAL A 2 3.21 -11.61 9.78
N VAL A 3 4.44 -12.05 10.01
CA VAL A 3 4.99 -13.19 9.28
C VAL A 3 4.19 -14.46 9.56
N VAL A 4 3.88 -14.71 10.83
CA VAL A 4 3.11 -15.90 11.23
C VAL A 4 1.72 -15.88 10.61
N LEU A 5 1.05 -14.72 10.68
CA LEU A 5 -0.30 -14.59 10.12
C LEU A 5 -0.28 -14.75 8.60
N ALA A 6 0.74 -14.22 7.93
CA ALA A 6 0.86 -14.35 6.50
C ALA A 6 1.08 -15.80 6.08
N GLU A 7 1.90 -16.54 6.81
CA GLU A 7 2.12 -17.95 6.54
C GLU A 7 0.87 -18.76 6.75
N GLN A 8 0.10 -18.45 7.77
CA GLN A 8 -1.17 -19.12 8.02
C GLN A 8 -2.17 -18.82 6.91
N ALA A 9 -2.24 -17.57 6.45
CA ALA A 9 -3.11 -17.18 5.36
C ALA A 9 -2.75 -17.93 4.08
N LYS A 10 -1.47 -18.05 3.78
CA LYS A 10 -1.01 -18.77 2.60
C LYS A 10 -1.43 -20.24 2.66
N ARG A 11 -1.24 -20.89 3.80
CA ARG A 11 -1.63 -22.28 3.97
C ARG A 11 -3.13 -22.50 3.89
N ALA A 12 -3.91 -21.49 4.27
CA ALA A 12 -5.36 -21.54 4.18
C ALA A 12 -5.88 -21.26 2.77
N GLY A 13 -5.01 -20.91 1.83
CA GLY A 13 -5.41 -20.64 0.46
C GLY A 13 -5.90 -19.22 0.21
N ILE A 14 -5.64 -18.32 1.13
CA ILE A 14 -6.03 -16.91 0.97
C ILE A 14 -5.10 -16.27 -0.07
N SER A 15 -5.68 -15.56 -1.03
CA SER A 15 -4.93 -15.03 -2.16
C SER A 15 -4.33 -13.65 -1.92
N GLY A 16 -4.66 -12.98 -0.80
CA GLY A 16 -4.11 -11.65 -0.54
C GLY A 16 -4.28 -11.19 0.89
N VAL A 17 -3.61 -10.10 1.23
CA VAL A 17 -3.63 -9.53 2.57
C VAL A 17 -3.63 -8.01 2.48
N VAL A 18 -4.01 -7.37 3.59
CA VAL A 18 -3.87 -5.91 3.78
C VAL A 18 -2.71 -5.70 4.73
N ALA A 19 -1.75 -4.88 4.33
CA ALA A 19 -0.54 -4.68 5.12
C ALA A 19 0.06 -3.30 4.89
N SER A 20 0.80 -2.81 5.88
CA SER A 20 1.46 -1.51 5.77
C SER A 20 2.57 -1.55 4.72
N PRO A 21 2.96 -0.38 4.18
CA PRO A 21 4.04 -0.34 3.18
C PRO A 21 5.34 -0.96 3.67
N GLN A 22 5.65 -0.79 4.97
CA GLN A 22 6.89 -1.28 5.54
C GLN A 22 6.93 -2.80 5.61
N GLU A 23 5.78 -3.45 5.59
CA GLU A 23 5.68 -4.90 5.70
C GLU A 23 5.51 -5.58 4.36
N ALA A 24 5.22 -4.82 3.31
CA ALA A 24 4.88 -5.37 2.00
C ALA A 24 6.00 -6.23 1.41
N ALA A 25 7.25 -5.79 1.51
CA ALA A 25 8.37 -6.54 0.94
C ALA A 25 8.50 -7.92 1.58
N ARG A 26 8.38 -7.98 2.91
CA ARG A 26 8.47 -9.25 3.63
C ARG A 26 7.31 -10.17 3.27
N LEU A 27 6.12 -9.61 3.18
CA LEU A 27 4.94 -10.40 2.82
C LEU A 27 5.01 -10.90 1.38
N ARG A 28 5.59 -10.10 0.49
CA ARG A 28 5.78 -10.54 -0.89
C ARG A 28 6.69 -11.75 -0.97
N GLU A 29 7.74 -11.78 -0.15
CA GLU A 29 8.62 -12.94 -0.08
C GLU A 29 7.89 -14.19 0.39
N ILE A 30 7.01 -14.04 1.38
CA ILE A 30 6.28 -15.17 1.95
C ILE A 30 5.16 -15.66 1.04
N LEU A 31 4.38 -14.72 0.50
CA LEU A 31 3.17 -15.07 -0.25
C LEU A 31 3.42 -15.36 -1.73
N GLY A 32 4.56 -14.92 -2.25
CA GLY A 32 4.89 -15.17 -3.65
C GLY A 32 4.45 -14.06 -4.59
N PRO A 33 4.81 -14.16 -5.88
CA PRO A 33 4.61 -13.06 -6.83
C PRO A 33 3.15 -12.83 -7.24
N ASP A 34 2.27 -13.81 -7.06
CA ASP A 34 0.89 -13.71 -7.52
C ASP A 34 -0.08 -13.22 -6.46
N ALA A 35 0.36 -13.06 -5.22
CA ALA A 35 -0.52 -12.64 -4.14
C ALA A 35 -0.90 -11.17 -4.25
N TYR A 36 -2.10 -10.84 -3.78
CA TYR A 36 -2.54 -9.44 -3.68
C TYR A 36 -2.08 -8.88 -2.35
N ILE A 37 -1.33 -7.80 -2.39
CA ILE A 37 -0.92 -7.08 -1.18
C ILE A 37 -1.48 -5.67 -1.29
N VAL A 38 -2.51 -5.39 -0.49
CA VAL A 38 -3.20 -4.10 -0.49
C VAL A 38 -2.61 -3.26 0.63
N THR A 39 -2.08 -2.09 0.28
CA THR A 39 -1.34 -1.25 1.20
C THR A 39 -2.06 0.08 1.42
N PRO A 40 -2.64 0.29 2.61
CA PRO A 40 -3.24 1.58 2.96
C PRO A 40 -2.18 2.54 3.51
N GLY A 41 -2.59 3.77 3.76
CA GLY A 41 -1.71 4.77 4.37
C GLY A 41 -0.68 5.34 3.42
N VAL A 42 -0.93 5.24 2.12
CA VAL A 42 -0.03 5.76 1.08
C VAL A 42 -0.37 7.21 0.81
N ARG A 43 0.65 8.06 0.67
CA ARG A 43 0.45 9.47 0.37
C ARG A 43 1.41 9.89 -0.74
N PRO A 44 0.98 10.75 -1.67
CA PRO A 44 1.87 11.23 -2.72
C PRO A 44 3.02 12.05 -2.14
N ALA A 45 4.11 12.12 -2.90
CA ALA A 45 5.27 12.90 -2.51
C ALA A 45 4.86 14.36 -2.29
N GLY A 46 5.33 14.95 -1.20
CA GLY A 46 5.01 16.34 -0.85
C GLY A 46 3.72 16.54 -0.11
N ALA A 47 2.89 15.51 0.05
CA ALA A 47 1.67 15.63 0.83
C ALA A 47 2.00 15.67 2.32
N ALA A 48 1.14 16.32 3.09
CA ALA A 48 1.29 16.37 4.54
C ALA A 48 1.13 14.95 5.12
N LYS A 49 1.96 14.63 6.10
CA LYS A 49 1.92 13.32 6.74
C LYS A 49 0.71 13.16 7.66
N GLY A 50 0.16 14.25 8.14
CA GLY A 50 -0.92 14.20 9.10
C GLY A 50 -0.49 13.49 10.36
N ASP A 51 -1.31 12.56 10.83
CA ASP A 51 -1.03 11.79 12.03
C ASP A 51 -0.17 10.55 11.76
N GLN A 52 0.20 10.32 10.51
CA GLN A 52 0.94 9.13 10.14
C GLN A 52 2.44 9.39 10.20
N SER A 53 3.12 8.64 11.04
CA SER A 53 4.58 8.71 11.12
C SER A 53 5.25 7.75 10.14
N ARG A 54 4.49 6.78 9.60
CA ARG A 54 5.02 5.74 8.70
C ARG A 54 4.23 5.81 7.40
N VAL A 55 4.69 6.66 6.51
CA VAL A 55 4.04 6.86 5.22
C VAL A 55 4.98 6.46 4.09
N ALA A 56 4.40 6.10 2.96
CA ALA A 56 5.13 5.82 1.75
C ALA A 56 4.44 6.50 0.58
N THR A 57 5.19 6.82 -0.46
CA THR A 57 4.59 7.30 -1.69
C THR A 57 4.02 6.12 -2.47
N PRO A 58 3.13 6.36 -3.45
CA PRO A 58 2.63 5.27 -4.30
C PRO A 58 3.76 4.47 -4.95
N ALA A 59 4.77 5.15 -5.48
CA ALA A 59 5.89 4.46 -6.11
C ALA A 59 6.65 3.59 -5.13
N GLU A 60 6.89 4.08 -3.91
CA GLU A 60 7.57 3.31 -2.88
C GLU A 60 6.77 2.07 -2.48
N ALA A 61 5.45 2.20 -2.36
CA ALA A 61 4.60 1.07 -1.99
C ALA A 61 4.70 -0.05 -3.03
N PHE A 62 4.64 0.31 -4.31
CA PHE A 62 4.77 -0.70 -5.36
C PHE A 62 6.19 -1.26 -5.44
N ALA A 63 7.20 -0.45 -5.22
CA ALA A 63 8.59 -0.93 -5.19
C ALA A 63 8.80 -1.94 -4.06
N ASN A 64 8.07 -1.79 -2.96
CA ASN A 64 8.16 -2.71 -1.83
C ASN A 64 7.30 -3.96 -2.01
N GLY A 65 6.58 -4.09 -3.11
CA GLY A 65 5.87 -5.32 -3.41
C GLY A 65 4.35 -5.26 -3.31
N ALA A 66 3.77 -4.09 -3.04
CA ALA A 66 2.32 -3.95 -3.03
C ALA A 66 1.77 -4.16 -4.45
N SER A 67 0.61 -4.80 -4.54
CA SER A 67 -0.09 -4.94 -5.81
C SER A 67 -1.16 -3.87 -5.97
N HIS A 68 -1.67 -3.35 -4.87
CA HIS A 68 -2.71 -2.33 -4.82
C HIS A 68 -2.44 -1.38 -3.67
N ILE A 69 -2.85 -0.14 -3.83
CA ILE A 69 -2.73 0.85 -2.76
C ILE A 69 -4.10 1.44 -2.46
N VAL A 70 -4.26 1.92 -1.23
CA VAL A 70 -5.46 2.64 -0.82
C VAL A 70 -5.03 4.06 -0.49
N VAL A 71 -5.64 5.03 -1.17
CA VAL A 71 -5.34 6.45 -0.96
C VAL A 71 -6.65 7.13 -0.63
N GLY A 72 -6.77 7.65 0.59
CA GLY A 72 -8.00 8.28 1.07
C GLY A 72 -7.92 9.79 1.06
N ARG A 73 -7.55 10.37 2.21
CA ARG A 73 -7.57 11.82 2.40
C ARG A 73 -6.77 12.63 1.40
N PRO A 74 -5.62 12.18 0.88
CA PRO A 74 -4.93 12.95 -0.16
C PRO A 74 -5.78 13.23 -1.38
N ILE A 75 -6.79 12.38 -1.65
CA ILE A 75 -7.72 12.60 -2.74
C ILE A 75 -8.98 13.30 -2.24
N THR A 76 -9.60 12.78 -1.19
CA THR A 76 -10.90 13.26 -0.75
C THR A 76 -10.87 14.67 -0.14
N GLN A 77 -9.73 15.05 0.42
CA GLN A 77 -9.57 16.37 1.02
C GLN A 77 -8.81 17.36 0.12
N ALA A 78 -8.50 16.95 -1.11
CA ALA A 78 -7.87 17.85 -2.07
C ALA A 78 -8.89 18.86 -2.59
N ASP A 79 -8.40 20.04 -2.98
CA ASP A 79 -9.25 21.07 -3.58
C ASP A 79 -9.90 20.56 -4.87
N ASP A 80 -9.18 19.75 -5.62
CA ASP A 80 -9.70 19.10 -6.83
C ASP A 80 -9.37 17.60 -6.74
N PRO A 81 -10.30 16.81 -6.21
CA PRO A 81 -10.05 15.37 -6.04
C PRO A 81 -9.71 14.62 -7.33
N ALA A 82 -10.32 15.01 -8.45
CA ALA A 82 -10.03 14.35 -9.73
C ALA A 82 -8.58 14.61 -10.16
N ALA A 83 -8.12 15.85 -10.02
CA ALA A 83 -6.73 16.19 -10.35
C ALA A 83 -5.76 15.49 -9.41
N ALA A 84 -6.11 15.37 -8.12
CA ALA A 84 -5.28 14.66 -7.15
C ALA A 84 -5.15 13.19 -7.51
N PHE A 85 -6.25 12.56 -7.91
CA PHE A 85 -6.24 11.17 -8.35
C PHE A 85 -5.34 10.98 -9.57
N GLU A 86 -5.48 11.87 -10.56
CA GLU A 86 -4.67 11.76 -11.77
C GLU A 86 -3.19 11.97 -11.49
N ALA A 87 -2.84 12.88 -10.58
CA ALA A 87 -1.45 13.12 -10.21
C ALA A 87 -0.85 11.88 -9.55
N ILE A 88 -1.60 11.21 -8.70
CA ILE A 88 -1.14 9.99 -8.05
C ILE A 88 -0.95 8.88 -9.08
N ALA A 89 -1.89 8.72 -9.99
CA ALA A 89 -1.77 7.71 -11.04
C ALA A 89 -0.55 7.97 -11.92
N ALA A 90 -0.21 9.23 -12.15
CA ALA A 90 0.94 9.59 -12.97
C ALA A 90 2.28 9.28 -12.30
N GLU A 91 2.31 9.12 -10.97
CA GLU A 91 3.52 8.71 -10.25
C GLU A 91 3.86 7.23 -10.47
N LEU A 92 2.92 6.46 -10.95
CA LEU A 92 3.09 5.01 -11.12
C LEU A 92 3.67 4.67 -12.52
#